data_17c209d864e7353c9669c2228693f700
#
_entry.id   17c209d864e7353c9669c2228693f700
#
_cell.length_a   1.000
_cell.length_b   1.000
_cell.length_c   1.000
_cell.angle_alpha   90.00
_cell.angle_beta   90.00
_cell.angle_gamma   90.00
#
_symmetry.space_group_name_H-M   'P 1'
#
loop_
_entity.id
_entity.type
_entity.pdbx_description
1 polymer ?
#
loop_
_entity_poly.entity_id
_entity_poly.type
_entity_poly.pdbx_seq_one_letter_code
_entity_poly.pdbx_strand_id
1 'polypeptide(L)'
;MKRILILMHEHQRRGRHYYVIDALREAWEKLGLEVSYVYGIRDHPDADLLIPHIDLTHTPPEYVEYIRSFPAAVNRDVFDISKRRISTHMLRGDEDYCGPVIVKTDNNYGGLPECRLSRSPHPFLSAVWQRAIPLAEYVLGQRLAWRSVLRRYPVYNSLAEVPAGVFRNRALVVERFLPEREGDRYFTRHYLFLGDRTRSVRVAGSKPFVKTRSPRSLWARTRHGSKFLPSGLRAESRG
;
A
#
# COMPACT_ATOMS: atom_id res chain seq x y z
N MET A 1 1.71 -8.78 -32.07
CA MET A 1 2.34 -8.89 -30.73
C MET A 1 1.41 -8.18 -29.75
N LYS A 2 1.12 -8.77 -28.58
CA LYS A 2 0.23 -8.11 -27.61
C LYS A 2 1.00 -7.02 -26.87
N ARG A 3 0.38 -5.84 -26.78
CA ARG A 3 0.95 -4.63 -26.16
C ARG A 3 0.33 -4.37 -24.79
N ILE A 4 1.17 -4.31 -23.77
CA ILE A 4 0.79 -3.97 -22.39
C ILE A 4 1.30 -2.57 -22.09
N LEU A 5 0.40 -1.69 -21.64
CA LEU A 5 0.73 -0.34 -21.20
C LEU A 5 0.60 -0.25 -19.68
N ILE A 6 1.66 0.17 -19.00
CA ILE A 6 1.66 0.41 -17.56
C ILE A 6 1.50 1.91 -17.32
N LEU A 7 0.37 2.31 -16.74
CA LEU A 7 0.08 3.70 -16.42
C LEU A 7 0.66 4.04 -15.05
N MET A 8 1.55 5.02 -15.01
CA MET A 8 2.17 5.58 -13.81
C MET A 8 1.68 7.01 -13.58
N HIS A 9 1.69 7.46 -12.33
CA HIS A 9 1.43 8.87 -12.05
C HIS A 9 2.51 9.76 -12.69
N GLU A 10 2.14 10.94 -13.20
CA GLU A 10 3.06 11.86 -13.92
C GLU A 10 4.29 12.26 -13.10
N HIS A 11 4.15 12.37 -11.77
CA HIS A 11 5.24 12.67 -10.87
C HIS A 11 6.02 11.44 -10.38
N GLN A 12 5.67 10.25 -10.83
CA GLN A 12 6.32 9.00 -10.47
C GLN A 12 7.59 8.85 -11.30
N ARG A 13 8.76 9.09 -10.69
CA ARG A 13 10.05 9.08 -11.40
C ARG A 13 10.53 7.65 -11.66
N ARG A 14 11.01 7.39 -12.86
CA ARG A 14 11.74 6.17 -13.20
C ARG A 14 12.94 5.96 -12.26
N GLY A 15 13.18 4.70 -11.86
CA GLY A 15 14.43 4.27 -11.24
C GLY A 15 14.60 4.55 -9.75
N ARG A 16 13.67 5.23 -9.07
CA ARG A 16 13.79 5.49 -7.62
C ARG A 16 13.28 4.36 -6.74
N HIS A 17 12.30 3.60 -7.20
CA HIS A 17 11.74 2.46 -6.49
C HIS A 17 11.52 1.34 -7.51
N TYR A 18 11.93 0.13 -7.16
CA TYR A 18 11.62 -1.06 -7.92
C TYR A 18 10.35 -1.66 -7.35
N TYR A 19 9.29 -1.67 -8.15
CA TYR A 19 7.99 -2.21 -7.80
C TYR A 19 7.84 -3.64 -8.32
N VAL A 20 6.83 -4.35 -7.83
CA VAL A 20 6.48 -5.69 -8.35
C VAL A 20 6.16 -5.62 -9.85
N ILE A 21 5.54 -4.53 -10.30
CA ILE A 21 5.21 -4.34 -11.72
C ILE A 21 6.46 -4.29 -12.62
N ASP A 22 7.61 -3.81 -12.11
CA ASP A 22 8.86 -3.81 -12.87
C ASP A 22 9.37 -5.23 -13.10
N ALA A 23 9.28 -6.10 -12.08
CA ALA A 23 9.62 -7.52 -12.20
C ALA A 23 8.66 -8.26 -13.15
N LEU A 24 7.36 -7.91 -13.13
CA LEU A 24 6.38 -8.47 -14.04
C LEU A 24 6.66 -8.03 -15.47
N ARG A 25 6.99 -6.75 -15.71
CA ARG A 25 7.41 -6.25 -17.02
C ARG A 25 8.56 -7.07 -17.57
N GLU A 26 9.65 -7.23 -16.81
CA GLU A 26 10.82 -8.01 -17.23
C GLU A 26 10.45 -9.46 -17.59
N ALA A 27 9.51 -10.07 -16.85
CA ALA A 27 9.04 -11.42 -17.13
C ALA A 27 8.19 -11.48 -18.39
N TRP A 28 7.31 -10.51 -18.63
CA TRP A 28 6.45 -10.46 -19.82
C TRP A 28 7.24 -10.16 -21.09
N GLU A 29 8.25 -9.29 -21.03
CA GLU A 29 9.18 -9.05 -22.14
C GLU A 29 9.91 -10.33 -22.56
N LYS A 30 10.33 -11.16 -21.59
CA LYS A 30 10.93 -12.48 -21.86
C LYS A 30 9.95 -13.48 -22.53
N LEU A 31 8.65 -13.27 -22.34
CA LEU A 31 7.60 -14.05 -23.01
C LEU A 31 7.21 -13.48 -24.38
N GLY A 32 7.91 -12.48 -24.89
CA GLY A 32 7.67 -11.87 -26.19
C GLY A 32 6.52 -10.87 -26.21
N LEU A 33 6.08 -10.35 -25.04
CA LEU A 33 5.11 -9.27 -24.97
C LEU A 33 5.82 -7.92 -25.10
N GLU A 34 5.17 -6.96 -25.74
CA GLU A 34 5.62 -5.57 -25.75
C GLU A 34 5.08 -4.86 -24.53
N VAL A 35 5.96 -4.38 -23.65
CA VAL A 35 5.54 -3.70 -22.41
C VAL A 35 6.16 -2.32 -22.33
N SER A 36 5.31 -1.30 -22.21
CA SER A 36 5.74 0.09 -22.12
C SER A 36 5.14 0.81 -20.91
N TYR A 37 5.75 1.93 -20.54
CA TYR A 37 5.23 2.83 -19.49
C TYR A 37 4.70 4.11 -20.10
N VAL A 38 3.59 4.60 -19.57
CA VAL A 38 3.13 5.97 -19.76
C VAL A 38 3.07 6.68 -18.41
N TYR A 39 3.56 7.91 -18.36
CA TYR A 39 3.61 8.74 -17.14
C TYR A 39 2.64 9.91 -17.28
N GLY A 40 1.57 9.88 -16.49
CA GLY A 40 0.45 10.82 -16.65
C GLY A 40 -0.49 10.42 -17.78
N ILE A 41 -1.36 11.33 -18.14
CA ILE A 41 -2.50 11.10 -19.05
C ILE A 41 -2.44 11.97 -20.31
N ARG A 42 -1.28 12.58 -20.60
CA ARG A 42 -1.11 13.45 -21.79
C ARG A 42 -1.05 12.67 -23.09
N ASP A 43 -0.37 11.53 -23.03
CA ASP A 43 -0.21 10.63 -24.17
C ASP A 43 -1.19 9.46 -24.04
N HIS A 44 -1.75 9.01 -25.15
CA HIS A 44 -2.67 7.88 -25.21
C HIS A 44 -2.18 6.84 -26.22
N PRO A 45 -1.08 6.10 -25.90
CA PRO A 45 -0.57 5.07 -26.78
C PRO A 45 -1.57 3.91 -26.91
N ASP A 46 -1.63 3.32 -28.09
CA ASP A 46 -2.41 2.11 -28.30
C ASP A 46 -1.87 0.94 -27.49
N ALA A 47 -2.76 0.24 -26.79
CA ALA A 47 -2.45 -0.96 -26.05
C ALA A 47 -3.63 -1.95 -26.05
N ASP A 48 -3.29 -3.23 -25.99
CA ASP A 48 -4.29 -4.29 -25.87
C ASP A 48 -4.75 -4.45 -24.41
N LEU A 49 -3.88 -4.06 -23.46
CA LEU A 49 -4.17 -4.10 -22.02
C LEU A 49 -3.50 -2.94 -21.30
N LEU A 50 -4.28 -2.19 -20.53
CA LEU A 50 -3.78 -1.19 -19.59
C LEU A 50 -3.64 -1.79 -18.18
N ILE A 51 -2.52 -1.49 -17.52
CA ILE A 51 -2.31 -1.82 -16.10
C ILE A 51 -2.10 -0.53 -15.34
N PRO A 52 -3.11 -0.01 -14.62
CA PRO A 52 -2.96 1.14 -13.76
C PRO A 52 -2.04 0.81 -12.57
N HIS A 53 -0.95 1.55 -12.43
CA HIS A 53 -0.04 1.47 -11.30
C HIS A 53 0.18 2.88 -10.72
N ILE A 54 -0.92 3.48 -10.27
CA ILE A 54 -0.95 4.79 -9.65
C ILE A 54 -0.81 4.58 -8.15
N ASP A 55 0.35 4.94 -7.59
CA ASP A 55 0.66 4.72 -6.16
C ASP A 55 -0.04 5.79 -5.28
N LEU A 56 -1.38 5.83 -5.35
CA LEU A 56 -2.26 6.69 -4.55
C LEU A 56 -3.37 5.87 -3.91
N THR A 57 -3.86 6.31 -2.75
CA THR A 57 -5.02 5.71 -2.08
C THR A 57 -6.31 5.95 -2.86
N HIS A 58 -6.45 7.17 -3.39
CA HIS A 58 -7.56 7.56 -4.24
C HIS A 58 -7.01 7.92 -5.62
N THR A 59 -7.49 7.23 -6.64
CA THR A 59 -7.13 7.55 -8.02
C THR A 59 -7.83 8.85 -8.44
N PRO A 60 -7.10 9.87 -8.96
CA PRO A 60 -7.71 11.11 -9.40
C PRO A 60 -8.73 10.89 -10.52
N PRO A 61 -9.84 11.68 -10.57
CA PRO A 61 -10.90 11.48 -11.54
C PRO A 61 -10.45 11.45 -13.00
N GLU A 62 -9.49 12.30 -13.36
CA GLU A 62 -8.91 12.36 -14.70
C GLU A 62 -8.17 11.08 -15.10
N TYR A 63 -7.53 10.42 -14.13
CA TYR A 63 -6.93 9.10 -14.36
C TYR A 63 -7.98 7.99 -14.47
N VAL A 64 -9.09 8.11 -13.75
CA VAL A 64 -10.22 7.17 -13.87
C VAL A 64 -10.81 7.21 -15.27
N GLU A 65 -11.04 8.40 -15.82
CA GLU A 65 -11.55 8.60 -17.18
C GLU A 65 -10.56 8.04 -18.21
N TYR A 66 -9.28 8.32 -18.04
CA TYR A 66 -8.22 7.77 -18.88
C TYR A 66 -8.18 6.24 -18.86
N ILE A 67 -8.28 5.61 -17.68
CA ILE A 67 -8.32 4.14 -17.54
C ILE A 67 -9.54 3.57 -18.26
N ARG A 68 -10.69 4.23 -18.15
CA ARG A 68 -11.94 3.78 -18.78
C ARG A 68 -11.94 3.91 -20.30
N SER A 69 -11.12 4.77 -20.89
CA SER A 69 -10.98 4.92 -22.33
C SER A 69 -10.33 3.74 -23.02
N PHE A 70 -9.60 2.88 -22.29
CA PHE A 70 -8.98 1.68 -22.87
C PHE A 70 -10.00 0.52 -22.99
N PRO A 71 -9.90 -0.29 -24.03
CA PRO A 71 -10.80 -1.43 -24.22
C PRO A 71 -10.68 -2.48 -23.12
N ALA A 72 -9.47 -2.68 -22.59
CA ALA A 72 -9.19 -3.59 -21.47
C ALA A 72 -8.23 -2.95 -20.46
N ALA A 73 -8.59 -3.01 -19.16
CA ALA A 73 -7.73 -2.54 -18.09
C ALA A 73 -7.86 -3.44 -16.86
N VAL A 74 -6.72 -3.75 -16.24
CA VAL A 74 -6.69 -4.45 -14.94
C VAL A 74 -7.22 -3.52 -13.85
N ASN A 75 -8.02 -4.04 -12.93
CA ASN A 75 -8.60 -3.28 -11.82
C ASN A 75 -9.35 -2.00 -12.28
N ARG A 76 -10.02 -2.07 -13.42
CA ARG A 76 -10.66 -0.95 -14.12
C ARG A 76 -11.58 -0.12 -13.24
N ASP A 77 -12.20 -0.73 -12.22
CA ASP A 77 -13.17 -0.11 -11.33
C ASP A 77 -12.68 0.02 -9.88
N VAL A 78 -11.36 -0.17 -9.65
CA VAL A 78 -10.74 -0.03 -8.33
C VAL A 78 -10.05 1.33 -8.23
N PHE A 79 -10.78 2.33 -7.73
CA PHE A 79 -10.30 3.72 -7.66
C PHE A 79 -10.04 4.22 -6.25
N ASP A 80 -10.53 3.50 -5.25
CA ASP A 80 -10.41 3.81 -3.83
C ASP A 80 -9.96 2.57 -3.07
N ILE A 81 -8.73 2.60 -2.57
CA ILE A 81 -8.12 1.56 -1.73
C ILE A 81 -7.90 2.05 -0.29
N SER A 82 -8.66 3.07 0.15
CA SER A 82 -8.65 3.52 1.54
C SER A 82 -9.07 2.37 2.48
N LYS A 83 -8.56 2.38 3.71
CA LYS A 83 -8.95 1.35 4.68
C LYS A 83 -10.42 1.39 4.98
N ARG A 84 -11.00 2.58 5.02
CA ARG A 84 -12.43 2.79 5.21
C ARG A 84 -13.28 2.11 4.13
N ARG A 85 -12.76 1.99 2.91
CA ARG A 85 -13.44 1.34 1.79
C ARG A 85 -13.23 -0.16 1.78
N ILE A 86 -12.01 -0.65 2.10
CA ILE A 86 -11.64 -2.03 1.87
C ILE A 86 -11.62 -2.90 3.13
N SER A 87 -11.51 -2.30 4.34
CA SER A 87 -11.41 -3.09 5.58
C SER A 87 -12.78 -3.55 6.07
N THR A 88 -12.88 -4.83 6.38
CA THR A 88 -14.05 -5.44 7.04
C THR A 88 -13.94 -5.43 8.57
N HIS A 89 -12.85 -4.89 9.10
CA HIS A 89 -12.56 -4.86 10.54
C HIS A 89 -12.70 -3.47 11.16
N MET A 90 -13.29 -2.54 10.43
CA MET A 90 -13.54 -1.18 10.90
C MET A 90 -14.46 -1.17 12.11
N LEU A 91 -14.16 -0.28 13.06
CA LEU A 91 -14.97 -0.04 14.26
C LEU A 91 -15.33 1.45 14.35
N ARG A 92 -16.56 1.71 14.80
CA ARG A 92 -17.02 3.04 15.20
C ARG A 92 -16.91 3.19 16.72
N GLY A 93 -16.88 4.43 17.18
CA GLY A 93 -16.73 4.72 18.60
C GLY A 93 -17.93 4.35 19.49
N ASP A 94 -19.07 4.07 18.88
CA ASP A 94 -20.34 3.67 19.51
C ASP A 94 -20.60 2.17 19.47
N GLU A 95 -19.69 1.37 18.93
CA GLU A 95 -19.83 -0.08 18.89
C GLU A 95 -19.40 -0.73 20.21
N ASP A 96 -20.08 -1.81 20.57
CA ASP A 96 -19.71 -2.65 21.71
C ASP A 96 -18.66 -3.69 21.29
N TYR A 97 -17.38 -3.34 21.48
CA TYR A 97 -16.27 -4.22 21.18
C TYR A 97 -15.22 -4.21 22.29
N CYS A 98 -15.09 -5.33 22.99
CA CYS A 98 -14.20 -5.49 24.14
C CYS A 98 -12.78 -5.98 23.79
N GLY A 99 -12.53 -6.36 22.53
CA GLY A 99 -11.22 -6.85 22.10
C GLY A 99 -10.21 -5.76 21.78
N PRO A 100 -8.96 -6.13 21.53
CA PRO A 100 -7.91 -5.16 21.18
C PRO A 100 -8.18 -4.51 19.82
N VAL A 101 -7.82 -3.23 19.74
CA VAL A 101 -8.01 -2.39 18.56
C VAL A 101 -6.71 -1.71 18.14
N ILE A 102 -6.59 -1.39 16.87
CA ILE A 102 -5.44 -0.70 16.29
C ILE A 102 -5.89 0.57 15.56
N VAL A 103 -5.20 1.68 15.82
CA VAL A 103 -5.43 2.93 15.08
C VAL A 103 -4.46 3.02 13.91
N LYS A 104 -4.99 3.27 12.72
CA LYS A 104 -4.23 3.42 11.49
C LYS A 104 -4.63 4.72 10.77
N THR A 105 -3.81 5.14 9.82
CA THR A 105 -4.26 6.14 8.83
C THR A 105 -5.20 5.49 7.85
N ASP A 106 -6.21 6.22 7.38
CA ASP A 106 -7.12 5.75 6.34
C ASP A 106 -6.37 5.51 5.03
N ASN A 107 -5.46 6.42 4.68
CA ASN A 107 -4.64 6.30 3.48
C ASN A 107 -3.70 5.10 3.50
N ASN A 108 -3.48 4.52 2.32
CA ASN A 108 -2.51 3.44 2.11
C ASN A 108 -1.09 3.92 2.44
N TYR A 109 -0.29 3.03 3.01
CA TYR A 109 1.10 3.30 3.41
C TYR A 109 1.29 4.63 4.15
N GLY A 110 0.26 5.03 4.92
CA GLY A 110 0.27 6.23 5.74
C GLY A 110 0.15 7.55 4.99
N GLY A 111 -0.27 7.54 3.74
CA GLY A 111 -0.33 8.73 2.89
C GLY A 111 1.05 9.21 2.40
N LEU A 112 2.08 8.37 2.52
CA LEU A 112 3.41 8.72 2.00
C LEU A 112 3.45 8.86 0.48
N PRO A 113 2.75 8.02 -0.31
CA PRO A 113 2.63 8.22 -1.75
C PRO A 113 2.01 9.56 -2.10
N GLU A 114 0.91 9.91 -1.45
CA GLU A 114 0.24 11.20 -1.64
C GLU A 114 1.19 12.37 -1.36
N CYS A 115 1.93 12.32 -0.26
CA CYS A 115 2.94 13.34 0.05
C CYS A 115 4.07 13.43 -0.99
N ARG A 116 4.39 12.33 -1.66
CA ARG A 116 5.44 12.30 -2.69
C ARG A 116 4.96 12.81 -4.04
N LEU A 117 3.71 12.51 -4.38
CA LEU A 117 3.13 12.78 -5.68
C LEU A 117 2.40 14.14 -5.74
N SER A 118 1.90 14.66 -4.62
CA SER A 118 1.24 15.98 -4.50
C SER A 118 2.22 17.17 -4.56
N ARG A 119 3.39 17.03 -5.15
CA ARG A 119 4.44 18.03 -5.06
C ARG A 119 4.06 19.35 -5.72
N SER A 120 4.01 20.39 -4.87
CA SER A 120 4.38 21.75 -5.23
C SER A 120 5.76 21.75 -5.96
N PRO A 121 5.93 22.55 -7.02
CA PRO A 121 7.18 22.61 -7.80
C PRO A 121 8.41 23.08 -7.01
N HIS A 122 8.29 23.40 -5.74
CA HIS A 122 9.38 23.85 -4.88
C HIS A 122 9.85 22.75 -3.92
N PRO A 123 10.88 21.95 -4.29
CA PRO A 123 11.43 20.89 -3.44
C PRO A 123 11.97 21.40 -2.09
N PHE A 124 12.35 22.67 -2.03
CA PHE A 124 12.83 23.31 -0.81
C PHE A 124 11.72 23.50 0.23
N LEU A 125 10.54 23.97 -0.18
CA LEU A 125 9.39 24.14 0.73
C LEU A 125 8.91 22.80 1.29
N SER A 126 8.90 21.74 0.48
CA SER A 126 8.53 20.40 0.96
C SER A 126 9.53 19.86 1.99
N ALA A 127 10.82 20.14 1.83
CA ALA A 127 11.85 19.73 2.79
C ALA A 127 11.77 20.53 4.10
N VAL A 128 11.49 21.83 4.02
CA VAL A 128 11.26 22.69 5.19
C VAL A 128 10.01 22.26 5.95
N TRP A 129 8.90 22.00 5.24
CA TRP A 129 7.69 21.47 5.86
C TRP A 129 7.90 20.11 6.52
N GLN A 130 8.64 19.19 5.90
CA GLN A 130 8.97 17.89 6.50
C GLN A 130 9.82 18.00 7.77
N ARG A 131 10.63 19.03 7.90
CA ARG A 131 11.44 19.30 9.10
C ARG A 131 10.68 20.11 10.17
N ALA A 132 9.86 21.06 9.74
CA ALA A 132 9.07 21.89 10.64
C ALA A 132 7.93 21.13 11.35
N ILE A 133 7.46 20.05 10.77
CA ILE A 133 6.34 19.27 11.29
C ILE A 133 6.63 18.58 12.64
N PRO A 134 7.81 17.96 12.91
CA PRO A 134 8.11 17.44 14.24
C PRO A 134 8.11 18.52 15.31
N LEU A 135 8.54 19.75 14.98
CA LEU A 135 8.53 20.89 15.88
C LEU A 135 7.09 21.40 16.12
N ALA A 136 6.29 21.46 15.08
CA ALA A 136 4.88 21.83 15.18
C ALA A 136 4.07 20.79 15.96
N GLU A 137 4.39 19.51 15.84
CA GLU A 137 3.78 18.43 16.66
C GLU A 137 4.12 18.57 18.15
N TYR A 138 5.34 18.99 18.46
CA TYR A 138 5.76 19.26 19.83
C TYR A 138 5.06 20.49 20.43
N VAL A 139 4.90 21.56 19.65
CA VAL A 139 4.34 22.86 20.09
C VAL A 139 2.81 22.84 20.13
N LEU A 140 2.14 22.17 19.18
CA LEU A 140 0.68 22.17 19.01
C LEU A 140 -0.03 21.00 19.73
N GLY A 141 0.72 20.12 20.39
CA GLY A 141 0.19 19.01 21.15
C GLY A 141 -0.62 18.03 20.29
N GLN A 142 -1.55 17.31 20.93
CA GLN A 142 -2.26 16.16 20.36
C GLN A 142 -3.06 16.40 19.06
N ARG A 143 -3.19 17.62 18.58
CA ARG A 143 -3.91 17.91 17.31
C ARG A 143 -3.20 17.39 16.07
N LEU A 144 -1.90 17.10 16.16
CA LEU A 144 -1.09 16.51 15.07
C LEU A 144 -0.73 15.04 15.31
N ALA A 145 -1.34 14.39 16.28
CA ALA A 145 -1.08 13.01 16.69
C ALA A 145 -1.24 11.96 15.55
N TRP A 146 -1.89 12.31 14.42
CA TRP A 146 -2.01 11.42 13.28
C TRP A 146 -0.65 10.98 12.69
N ARG A 147 0.42 11.78 12.85
CA ARG A 147 1.77 11.40 12.39
C ARG A 147 2.46 10.41 13.31
N SER A 148 2.17 10.45 14.61
CA SER A 148 2.65 9.41 15.53
C SER A 148 2.03 8.06 15.18
N VAL A 149 0.79 8.06 14.69
CA VAL A 149 0.09 6.88 14.17
C VAL A 149 0.84 6.27 12.96
N LEU A 150 1.39 7.09 12.05
CA LEU A 150 2.19 6.62 10.93
C LEU A 150 3.41 5.80 11.33
N ARG A 151 4.02 6.16 12.45
CA ARG A 151 5.24 5.50 12.92
C ARG A 151 4.99 4.32 13.85
N ARG A 152 3.91 4.34 14.65
CA ARG A 152 3.75 3.43 15.78
C ARG A 152 2.51 2.55 15.74
N TYR A 153 1.45 2.88 14.96
CA TYR A 153 0.18 2.16 15.00
C TYR A 153 -0.25 1.83 16.43
N PRO A 154 -0.76 2.81 17.21
CA PRO A 154 -1.14 2.56 18.58
C PRO A 154 -2.19 1.45 18.66
N VAL A 155 -1.95 0.52 19.58
CA VAL A 155 -2.83 -0.58 19.90
C VAL A 155 -3.39 -0.32 21.29
N TYR A 156 -4.70 -0.49 21.45
CA TYR A 156 -5.43 -0.36 22.71
C TYR A 156 -6.05 -1.71 23.04
N ASN A 157 -6.25 -1.99 24.34
CA ASN A 157 -6.83 -3.26 24.77
C ASN A 157 -8.34 -3.34 24.54
N SER A 158 -9.00 -2.18 24.46
CA SER A 158 -10.43 -2.09 24.17
C SER A 158 -10.75 -0.85 23.34
N LEU A 159 -11.94 -0.82 22.75
CA LEU A 159 -12.43 0.34 22.02
C LEU A 159 -12.62 1.57 22.92
N ALA A 160 -13.01 1.36 24.19
CA ALA A 160 -13.22 2.42 25.18
C ALA A 160 -11.94 3.21 25.53
N GLU A 161 -10.77 2.59 25.36
CA GLU A 161 -9.49 3.26 25.60
C GLU A 161 -9.07 4.21 24.48
N VAL A 162 -9.72 4.12 23.30
CA VAL A 162 -9.36 4.96 22.14
C VAL A 162 -9.84 6.40 22.38
N PRO A 163 -8.93 7.39 22.30
CA PRO A 163 -9.32 8.78 22.48
C PRO A 163 -10.42 9.21 21.51
N ALA A 164 -11.46 9.87 22.00
CA ALA A 164 -12.59 10.31 21.18
C ALA A 164 -12.20 11.20 19.97
N GLY A 165 -11.05 11.90 20.07
CA GLY A 165 -10.48 12.67 18.96
C GLY A 165 -10.07 11.83 17.75
N VAL A 166 -9.76 10.54 17.96
CA VAL A 166 -9.42 9.61 16.85
C VAL A 166 -10.61 9.40 15.95
N PHE A 167 -11.79 9.17 16.52
CA PHE A 167 -13.03 8.94 15.74
C PHE A 167 -13.50 10.19 14.99
N ARG A 168 -13.16 11.37 15.47
CA ARG A 168 -13.46 12.64 14.80
C ARG A 168 -12.49 13.01 13.69
N ASN A 169 -11.33 12.35 13.66
CA ASN A 169 -10.31 12.60 12.65
C ASN A 169 -10.53 11.71 11.43
N ARG A 170 -11.00 12.28 10.32
CA ARG A 170 -11.26 11.55 9.06
C ARG A 170 -10.02 10.90 8.44
N ALA A 171 -8.81 11.35 8.80
CA ALA A 171 -7.57 10.73 8.32
C ALA A 171 -7.21 9.45 9.08
N LEU A 172 -7.92 9.12 10.16
CA LEU A 172 -7.68 7.96 11.00
C LEU A 172 -8.83 6.95 10.92
N VAL A 173 -8.49 5.70 11.15
CA VAL A 173 -9.43 4.60 11.28
C VAL A 173 -9.07 3.75 12.48
N VAL A 174 -10.08 3.14 13.08
CA VAL A 174 -9.94 2.16 14.16
C VAL A 174 -10.37 0.81 13.60
N GLU A 175 -9.54 -0.20 13.78
CA GLU A 175 -9.83 -1.56 13.32
C GLU A 175 -9.66 -2.54 14.47
N ARG A 176 -10.39 -3.65 14.42
CA ARG A 176 -10.11 -4.82 15.28
C ARG A 176 -8.66 -5.23 15.08
N PHE A 177 -7.95 -5.46 16.18
CA PHE A 177 -6.57 -5.92 16.11
C PHE A 177 -6.51 -7.43 16.32
N LEU A 178 -6.28 -8.15 15.26
CA LEU A 178 -6.24 -9.62 15.20
C LEU A 178 -4.81 -10.09 14.85
N PRO A 179 -3.85 -10.02 15.79
CA PRO A 179 -2.48 -10.40 15.49
C PRO A 179 -2.36 -11.92 15.35
N GLU A 180 -1.76 -12.36 14.26
CA GLU A 180 -1.33 -13.76 14.13
C GLU A 180 -0.07 -13.97 14.98
N ARG A 181 -0.11 -14.91 15.92
CA ARG A 181 0.98 -15.17 16.87
C ARG A 181 1.25 -16.67 17.00
N GLU A 182 2.54 -17.04 17.03
CA GLU A 182 3.01 -18.37 17.41
C GLU A 182 4.19 -18.21 18.36
N GLY A 183 4.07 -18.71 19.58
CA GLY A 183 5.06 -18.48 20.63
C GLY A 183 5.34 -16.99 20.84
N ASP A 184 6.59 -16.60 20.70
CA ASP A 184 7.04 -15.20 20.87
C ASP A 184 7.05 -14.39 19.55
N ARG A 185 6.58 -14.96 18.47
CA ARG A 185 6.61 -14.33 17.15
C ARG A 185 5.22 -13.93 16.69
N TYR A 186 5.16 -12.76 16.08
CA TYR A 186 3.99 -12.25 15.38
C TYR A 186 4.21 -12.37 13.87
N PHE A 187 3.13 -12.49 13.12
CA PHE A 187 3.20 -12.70 11.68
C PHE A 187 2.27 -11.74 10.94
N THR A 188 2.69 -11.37 9.73
CA THR A 188 1.87 -10.68 8.73
C THR A 188 1.87 -11.51 7.46
N ARG A 189 0.70 -11.70 6.85
CA ARG A 189 0.56 -12.37 5.58
C ARG A 189 0.44 -11.35 4.46
N HIS A 190 1.29 -11.49 3.46
CA HIS A 190 1.18 -10.80 2.19
C HIS A 190 0.56 -11.76 1.19
N TYR A 191 -0.62 -11.43 0.70
CA TYR A 191 -1.32 -12.21 -0.29
C TYR A 191 -1.25 -11.49 -1.63
N LEU A 192 -0.68 -12.16 -2.63
CA LEU A 192 -0.53 -11.66 -3.99
C LEU A 192 -1.38 -12.53 -4.90
N PHE A 193 -2.12 -11.91 -5.80
CA PHE A 193 -2.89 -12.61 -6.81
C PHE A 193 -2.84 -11.85 -8.14
N LEU A 194 -2.87 -12.61 -9.23
CA LEU A 194 -2.99 -12.08 -10.59
C LEU A 194 -3.80 -13.09 -11.41
N GLY A 195 -5.02 -12.72 -11.78
CA GLY A 195 -5.98 -13.67 -12.33
C GLY A 195 -6.27 -14.80 -11.34
N ASP A 196 -6.12 -16.03 -11.78
CA ASP A 196 -6.29 -17.26 -11.00
C ASP A 196 -5.05 -17.67 -10.20
N ARG A 197 -3.93 -17.01 -10.42
CA ARG A 197 -2.67 -17.30 -9.74
C ARG A 197 -2.56 -16.54 -8.42
N THR A 198 -2.22 -17.27 -7.37
CA THR A 198 -2.09 -16.71 -6.03
C THR A 198 -0.77 -17.10 -5.38
N ARG A 199 -0.26 -16.21 -4.52
CA ARG A 199 0.89 -16.48 -3.68
C ARG A 199 0.71 -15.81 -2.32
N SER A 200 0.94 -16.55 -1.24
CA SER A 200 0.98 -16.00 0.12
C SER A 200 2.40 -16.05 0.67
N VAL A 201 2.85 -14.96 1.28
CA VAL A 201 4.14 -14.88 1.98
C VAL A 201 3.87 -14.47 3.42
N ARG A 202 4.38 -15.26 4.36
CA ARG A 202 4.28 -15.02 5.80
C ARG A 202 5.58 -14.37 6.29
N VAL A 203 5.48 -13.20 6.91
CA VAL A 203 6.62 -12.45 7.42
C VAL A 203 6.56 -12.42 8.94
N ALA A 204 7.63 -12.87 9.60
CA ALA A 204 7.73 -12.91 11.06
C ALA A 204 8.32 -11.61 11.62
N GLY A 205 7.88 -11.23 12.82
CA GLY A 205 8.43 -10.12 13.59
C GLY A 205 8.27 -10.35 15.09
N SER A 206 8.99 -9.58 15.88
CA SER A 206 8.93 -9.62 17.36
C SER A 206 7.85 -8.69 17.95
N LYS A 207 7.16 -7.91 17.12
CA LYS A 207 6.12 -6.97 17.55
C LYS A 207 4.76 -7.41 17.05
N PRO A 208 3.68 -7.07 17.77
CA PRO A 208 2.30 -7.44 17.41
C PRO A 208 1.89 -6.99 16.00
N PHE A 209 2.51 -5.97 15.47
CA PHE A 209 2.35 -5.55 14.08
C PHE A 209 3.71 -5.63 13.39
N VAL A 210 3.80 -6.47 12.39
CA VAL A 210 5.01 -6.63 11.59
C VAL A 210 5.01 -5.58 10.49
N LYS A 211 5.71 -4.47 10.72
CA LYS A 211 6.06 -3.54 9.65
C LYS A 211 7.30 -4.06 8.96
N THR A 212 7.18 -4.45 7.71
CA THR A 212 8.35 -4.70 6.86
C THR A 212 9.16 -3.41 6.73
N ARG A 213 10.11 -3.22 7.64
CA ARG A 213 11.19 -2.27 7.42
C ARG A 213 12.14 -2.91 6.41
N SER A 214 12.03 -2.47 5.20
CA SER A 214 12.90 -2.78 4.08
C SER A 214 12.43 -3.93 3.18
N PRO A 215 12.00 -3.61 1.99
CA PRO A 215 11.89 -4.57 0.87
C PRO A 215 13.24 -5.21 0.52
N ARG A 216 14.36 -4.59 0.93
CA ARG A 216 15.71 -5.07 0.61
C ARG A 216 16.02 -6.47 1.14
N SER A 217 15.46 -6.88 2.27
CA SER A 217 15.73 -8.22 2.83
C SER A 217 14.89 -9.32 2.20
N LEU A 218 13.67 -9.05 1.77
CA LEU A 218 12.81 -10.03 1.10
C LEU A 218 13.17 -10.22 -0.37
N TRP A 219 13.47 -9.12 -1.09
CA TRP A 219 13.77 -9.15 -2.53
C TRP A 219 15.24 -9.42 -2.85
N ALA A 220 16.17 -9.08 -1.95
CA ALA A 220 17.58 -9.44 -2.13
C ALA A 220 17.83 -10.95 -2.07
N ARG A 221 16.98 -11.71 -1.38
CA ARG A 221 17.09 -13.19 -1.35
C ARG A 221 16.53 -13.87 -2.59
N THR A 222 15.69 -13.22 -3.37
CA THR A 222 15.20 -13.74 -4.66
C THR A 222 16.13 -13.47 -5.83
N ARG A 223 17.09 -12.57 -5.70
CA ARG A 223 18.12 -12.32 -6.75
C ARG A 223 19.22 -13.37 -6.80
N HIS A 224 19.38 -14.20 -5.75
CA HIS A 224 20.35 -15.29 -5.73
C HIS A 224 19.61 -16.61 -5.51
N GLY A 225 19.40 -17.32 -6.62
CA GLY A 225 19.19 -18.75 -6.79
C GLY A 225 18.43 -19.49 -5.68
N SER A 226 17.25 -19.95 -5.99
CA SER A 226 16.66 -21.24 -5.59
C SER A 226 17.31 -21.98 -4.41
N LYS A 227 17.21 -21.46 -3.19
CA LYS A 227 17.47 -22.27 -1.99
C LYS A 227 16.93 -21.55 -0.76
N PHE A 228 15.63 -21.38 -0.64
CA PHE A 228 14.92 -21.21 0.63
C PHE A 228 13.41 -21.18 0.37
N LEU A 229 12.87 -22.36 0.08
CA LEU A 229 11.51 -22.67 0.46
C LEU A 229 11.60 -23.12 1.92
N PRO A 230 10.95 -22.46 2.89
CA PRO A 230 10.72 -23.08 4.18
C PRO A 230 9.92 -24.35 3.90
N SER A 231 10.45 -25.48 4.36
CA SER A 231 9.76 -26.76 4.38
C SER A 231 8.39 -26.58 5.05
N GLY A 232 7.32 -26.60 4.28
CA GLY A 232 5.95 -26.48 4.80
C GLY A 232 4.89 -25.93 3.85
N LEU A 233 5.27 -25.38 2.70
CA LEU A 233 4.28 -24.94 1.71
C LEU A 233 4.20 -25.99 0.59
N ARG A 234 3.37 -27.04 0.80
CA ARG A 234 2.84 -27.82 -0.31
C ARG A 234 1.91 -26.93 -1.13
N ALA A 235 2.23 -26.78 -2.40
CA ALA A 235 1.29 -26.29 -3.39
C ALA A 235 0.14 -27.32 -3.48
N GLU A 236 -1.02 -27.00 -2.92
CA GLU A 236 -2.24 -27.69 -3.30
C GLU A 236 -2.62 -27.21 -4.70
N SER A 237 -2.19 -27.97 -5.70
CA SER A 237 -2.80 -27.95 -7.02
C SER A 237 -4.18 -28.57 -6.89
N ARG A 238 -5.22 -27.77 -6.91
CA ARG A 238 -6.55 -28.28 -7.26
C ARG A 238 -6.65 -28.30 -8.79
N GLY A 239 -6.89 -29.52 -9.30
CA GLY A 239 -7.24 -29.80 -10.67
C GLY A 239 -8.59 -29.20 -11.08
#